data_fa2e6c2b1bf67b70035f7688008d25a5
#
_entry.id   fa2e6c2b1bf67b70035f7688008d25a5
#
_cell.length_a   1.000
_cell.length_b   1.000
_cell.length_c   1.000
_cell.angle_alpha   90.00
_cell.angle_beta   90.00
_cell.angle_gamma   90.00
#
_symmetry.space_group_name_H-M   'P 1'
#
loop_
_entity.id
_entity.type
_entity.pdbx_description
1 polymer ?
#
loop_
_entity_poly.entity_id
_entity_poly.type
_entity_poly.pdbx_seq_one_letter_code
_entity_poly.pdbx_strand_id
1 'polypeptide(L)' 'MKYRVIDKNGYYFPTYFKTKREANEFIDKMANVFAREVEQKIGGNWCKY' A
#
# COMPACT_ATOMS: atom_id res chain seq x y z
N MET A 1 12.52 -4.73 0.09
CA MET A 1 11.17 -4.97 0.59
C MET A 1 10.15 -4.41 -0.36
N LYS A 2 8.95 -4.99 -0.34
CA LYS A 2 7.87 -4.52 -1.19
C LYS A 2 6.74 -3.99 -0.33
N TYR A 3 6.08 -2.97 -0.84
CA TYR A 3 4.91 -2.39 -0.20
C TYR A 3 3.80 -2.30 -1.23
N ARG A 4 2.58 -2.44 -0.77
CA ARG A 4 1.42 -2.24 -1.62
C ARG A 4 0.37 -1.47 -0.85
N VAL A 5 -0.58 -0.89 -1.58
CA VAL A 5 -1.63 -0.09 -0.99
C VAL A 5 -2.96 -0.80 -1.20
N ILE A 6 -3.77 -0.82 -0.15
CA ILE A 6 -5.11 -1.41 -0.23
C ILE A 6 -6.15 -0.32 -0.02
N ASP A 7 -7.34 -0.54 -0.61
CA ASP A 7 -8.43 0.40 -0.46
C ASP A 7 -9.29 0.03 0.75
N LYS A 8 -10.32 0.82 0.96
CA LYS A 8 -11.22 0.62 2.11
C LYS A 8 -11.98 -0.69 2.06
N ASN A 9 -12.08 -1.30 0.91
CA ASN A 9 -12.81 -2.56 0.74
C ASN A 9 -11.89 -3.77 0.82
N GLY A 10 -10.59 -3.53 1.05
CA GLY A 10 -9.64 -4.61 1.15
C GLY A 10 -9.01 -5.05 -0.16
N TYR A 11 -9.30 -4.37 -1.25
CA TYR A 11 -8.68 -4.66 -2.52
C TYR A 11 -7.37 -3.91 -2.64
N TYR A 12 -6.33 -4.57 -3.14
CA TYR A 12 -5.06 -3.91 -3.31
C TYR A 12 -4.90 -3.36 -4.72
N PHE A 13 -4.15 -2.27 -4.81
CA PHE A 13 -3.82 -1.69 -6.11
C PHE A 13 -2.71 -2.51 -6.77
N PRO A 14 -2.74 -2.66 -8.09
CA PRO A 14 -1.77 -3.50 -8.80
C PRO A 14 -0.41 -2.83 -8.98
N THR A 15 0.02 -2.06 -8.02
CA THR A 15 1.29 -1.35 -8.07
C THR A 15 2.05 -1.62 -6.78
N TYR A 16 3.33 -1.95 -6.94
CA TYR A 16 4.19 -2.22 -5.80
C TYR A 16 5.20 -1.10 -5.66
N PHE A 17 5.57 -0.81 -4.42
CA PHE A 17 6.50 0.26 -4.11
C PHE A 17 7.71 -0.31 -3.41
N LYS A 18 8.86 0.32 -3.59
CA LYS A 18 10.10 -0.12 -2.97
C LYS A 18 10.21 0.37 -1.53
N THR A 19 9.59 1.48 -1.22
CA THR A 19 9.66 2.07 0.12
C THR A 19 8.27 2.45 0.59
N LYS A 20 8.12 2.52 1.92
CA LYS A 20 6.90 2.99 2.53
C LYS A 20 6.58 4.42 2.11
N ARG A 21 7.63 5.23 1.97
CA ARG A 21 7.46 6.62 1.58
C ARG A 21 6.75 6.75 0.24
N GLU A 22 7.16 5.93 -0.72
CA GLU A 22 6.51 5.94 -2.03
C GLU A 22 5.05 5.52 -1.93
N ALA A 23 4.77 4.51 -1.10
CA ALA A 23 3.40 4.07 -0.90
C ALA A 23 2.55 5.17 -0.27
N ASN A 24 3.11 5.88 0.72
CA ASN A 24 2.40 6.98 1.35
C ASN A 24 2.15 8.13 0.39
N GLU A 25 3.10 8.41 -0.48
CA GLU A 25 2.92 9.44 -1.50
C GLU A 25 1.79 9.07 -2.46
N PHE A 26 1.68 7.80 -2.77
CA PHE A 26 0.59 7.32 -3.61
C PHE A 26 -0.76 7.57 -2.92
N ILE A 27 -0.84 7.27 -1.63
CA ILE A 27 -2.06 7.49 -0.85
C ILE A 27 -2.42 8.98 -0.85
N ASP A 28 -1.43 9.84 -0.68
CA ASP A 28 -1.64 11.28 -0.68
C ASP A 28 -2.18 11.76 -2.02
N LYS A 29 -1.66 11.22 -3.11
CA LYS A 29 -2.13 11.58 -4.45
C LYS A 29 -3.58 11.17 -4.67
N MET A 30 -3.98 10.08 -4.05
CA MET A 30 -5.37 9.61 -4.15
C MET A 30 -6.28 10.37 -3.21
N ALA A 31 -5.74 11.31 -2.43
CA ALA A 31 -6.49 12.13 -1.47
C ALA A 31 -7.29 11.28 -0.49
N ASN A 32 -6.80 10.09 -0.21
CA ASN A 32 -7.44 9.15 0.73
C ASN A 32 -8.85 8.76 0.33
N VAL A 33 -9.20 8.91 -0.94
CA VAL A 33 -10.53 8.56 -1.41
C VAL A 33 -10.66 7.03 -1.53
N PHE A 34 -9.67 6.39 -2.13
CA PHE A 34 -9.70 4.96 -2.34
C PHE A 34 -8.63 4.23 -1.53
N ALA A 35 -7.42 4.77 -1.51
CA ALA A 35 -6.31 4.14 -0.81
C ALA A 35 -6.41 4.40 0.68
N ARG A 36 -6.22 3.37 1.48
CA ARG A 36 -6.36 3.47 2.93
C ARG A 36 -5.12 3.07 3.69
N GLU A 37 -4.54 1.94 3.34
CA GLU A 37 -3.50 1.35 4.15
C GLU A 37 -2.37 0.83 3.29
N VAL A 38 -1.20 0.76 3.91
CA VAL A 38 -0.02 0.19 3.30
C VAL A 38 0.20 -1.20 3.88
N GLU A 39 0.51 -2.16 3.02
CA GLU A 39 0.93 -3.48 3.46
C GLU A 39 2.38 -3.70 3.07
N GLN A 40 3.10 -4.41 3.90
CA GLN A 40 4.50 -4.71 3.72
C GLN A 40 4.65 -6.21 3.52
N LYS A 41 5.48 -6.61 2.55
CA LYS A 41 5.75 -8.02 2.33
C LYS A 41 6.91 -8.45 3.22
N ILE A 42 6.64 -9.40 4.11
CA ILE A 42 7.63 -9.94 5.03
C ILE A 42 7.61 -11.45 4.91
N GLY A 43 8.75 -12.03 4.57
CA GLY A 43 8.88 -13.48 4.50
C GLY A 43 7.89 -14.14 3.54
N GLY A 44 7.54 -13.46 2.47
CA GLY A 44 6.60 -13.99 1.49
C GLY A 44 5.15 -13.73 1.81
N ASN A 45 4.86 -13.11 2.95
CA ASN A 45 3.50 -12.81 3.35
C ASN A 45 3.26 -11.32 3.42
N TRP A 46 2.06 -10.90 3.07
CA TRP A 46 1.67 -9.50 3.18
C TRP A 46 1.14 -9.23 4.58
N CYS A 47 1.72 -8.25 5.23
CA CYS A 47 1.35 -7.87 6.58
C CYS A 47 0.96 -6.39 6.60
N LYS A 48 -0.02 -6.08 7.42
CA LYS A 48 -0.44 -4.69 7.58
C LYS A 48 0.71 -3.89 8.17
N TYR A 49 0.98 -2.75 7.59
CA TYR A 49 2.07 -1.89 8.09
C TYR A 49 1.59 -1.05 9.29
#